data_632fee4c2126ae8a17d2147b152dd148
#
_entry.id   632fee4c2126ae8a17d2147b152dd148
#
_cell.length_a   1.000
_cell.length_b   1.000
_cell.length_c   1.000
_cell.angle_alpha   90.00
_cell.angle_beta   90.00
_cell.angle_gamma   90.00
#
_symmetry.space_group_name_H-M   'P 1'
#
loop_
_entity.id
_entity.type
_entity.pdbx_description
1 polymer ?
#
loop_
_entity_poly.entity_id
_entity_poly.type
_entity_poly.pdbx_seq_one_letter_code
_entity_poly.pdbx_strand_id
1 'polypeptide(L)'
;MIVATGVDESSLRYRGWRVVLACFLMAFFMFGFGLYGQGVYLAELQRAHGWPGTLVSAASTFSFLLTSVLVIFTDDLLARIGLRSLILCGLSALGASTVLLALMQTPWQLYLAYALMSVGWTGMGTVVIATLLNSWFDRRRGLALSLAFNGATCGGIVLVPLLLSLTGSIGFRSAMLAATMVMVLLVLPVVVGFIRWPAGLPPASGERPADGDAPAPAHSRKALLANAAFWTMVLPIAIALLAQMGFIIHQVTFLEPLIGRASAGLAVTIMAAMAVVGRLSLGLFVDRLDPRLACAASMTSQAAALFVLVQSTSPTALLVCCAIYGFSIGNMITFPPLIIQREIGASSFAAAMGLGTSISGVVSAFGPGIVGLVRSLTGDYTMAFAMCVVLDLVAAGIVLWRPGRRAKLAAS
;
A
#
# COMPACT_ATOMS: atom_id res chain seq x y z
N MET A 1 -7.32 27.29 14.67
CA MET A 1 -7.02 26.23 15.65
C MET A 1 -7.89 26.44 16.89
N ILE A 2 -9.09 25.86 16.93
CA ILE A 2 -9.97 25.86 18.11
C ILE A 2 -10.26 24.38 18.39
N VAL A 3 -9.28 23.69 19.00
CA VAL A 3 -9.51 22.41 19.66
C VAL A 3 -10.23 22.74 20.96
N ALA A 4 -11.36 22.09 21.22
CA ALA A 4 -12.06 22.18 22.50
C ALA A 4 -11.07 21.79 23.59
N THR A 5 -10.49 22.77 24.26
CA THR A 5 -9.56 22.62 25.39
C THR A 5 -10.32 21.88 26.51
N GLY A 6 -10.01 20.61 26.72
CA GLY A 6 -10.59 19.82 27.80
C GLY A 6 -10.98 18.38 27.46
N VAL A 7 -10.85 17.93 26.22
CA VAL A 7 -11.20 16.54 25.86
C VAL A 7 -10.02 15.62 26.14
N ASP A 8 -10.19 14.67 27.05
CA ASP A 8 -9.17 13.66 27.36
C ASP A 8 -9.14 12.57 26.28
N GLU A 9 -8.22 12.73 25.30
CA GLU A 9 -7.97 11.75 24.24
C GLU A 9 -7.46 10.40 24.80
N SER A 10 -7.05 10.34 26.07
CA SER A 10 -6.56 9.11 26.70
C SER A 10 -7.69 8.20 27.15
N SER A 11 -8.88 8.73 27.37
CA SER A 11 -10.05 7.97 27.80
C SER A 11 -10.57 7.08 26.68
N LEU A 12 -10.79 5.79 26.96
CA LEU A 12 -11.46 4.86 26.03
C LEU A 12 -12.90 5.27 25.69
N ARG A 13 -13.52 6.19 26.49
CA ARG A 13 -14.85 6.75 26.22
C ARG A 13 -14.82 7.86 25.19
N TYR A 14 -13.64 8.35 24.80
CA TYR A 14 -13.50 9.38 23.78
C TYR A 14 -14.04 8.88 22.43
N ARG A 15 -14.96 9.63 21.83
CA ARG A 15 -15.63 9.24 20.57
C ARG A 15 -14.67 9.05 19.40
N GLY A 16 -13.51 9.70 19.40
CA GLY A 16 -12.46 9.53 18.40
C GLY A 16 -12.02 8.07 18.23
N TRP A 17 -12.02 7.24 19.30
CA TRP A 17 -11.65 5.82 19.19
C TRP A 17 -12.64 5.00 18.36
N ARG A 18 -13.92 5.38 18.32
CA ARG A 18 -14.90 4.77 17.42
C ARG A 18 -14.61 5.13 15.95
N VAL A 19 -14.09 6.34 15.71
CA VAL A 19 -13.64 6.75 14.39
C VAL A 19 -12.39 5.98 13.99
N VAL A 20 -11.46 5.71 14.91
CA VAL A 20 -10.29 4.83 14.66
C VAL A 20 -10.74 3.43 14.24
N LEU A 21 -11.76 2.86 14.91
CA LEU A 21 -12.33 1.56 14.51
C LEU A 21 -12.93 1.60 13.10
N ALA A 22 -13.64 2.68 12.74
CA ALA A 22 -14.15 2.86 11.39
C ALA A 22 -13.02 2.89 10.36
N CYS A 23 -11.97 3.67 10.62
CA CYS A 23 -10.78 3.76 9.77
C CYS A 23 -10.02 2.42 9.67
N PHE A 24 -9.94 1.66 10.77
CA PHE A 24 -9.37 0.32 10.78
C PHE A 24 -10.13 -0.62 9.85
N LEU A 25 -11.46 -0.65 9.94
CA LEU A 25 -12.30 -1.50 9.06
C LEU A 25 -12.23 -1.06 7.60
N MET A 26 -12.20 0.26 7.33
CA MET A 26 -11.99 0.78 5.99
C MET A 26 -10.64 0.31 5.42
N ALA A 27 -9.56 0.46 6.18
CA ALA A 27 -8.23 -0.01 5.76
C ALA A 27 -8.20 -1.54 5.60
N PHE A 28 -8.82 -2.30 6.51
CA PHE A 28 -8.89 -3.76 6.47
C PHE A 28 -9.47 -4.26 5.13
N PHE A 29 -10.66 -3.81 4.79
CA PHE A 29 -11.32 -4.27 3.57
C PHE A 29 -10.70 -3.69 2.30
N MET A 30 -10.29 -2.42 2.34
CA MET A 30 -9.70 -1.79 1.16
C MET A 30 -8.36 -2.43 0.78
N PHE A 31 -7.44 -2.63 1.73
CA PHE A 31 -6.17 -3.30 1.45
C PHE A 31 -6.37 -4.81 1.22
N GLY A 32 -7.28 -5.42 1.96
CA GLY A 32 -7.60 -6.83 1.79
C GLY A 32 -8.13 -7.15 0.39
N PHE A 33 -9.11 -6.40 -0.12
CA PHE A 33 -9.63 -6.58 -1.47
C PHE A 33 -8.76 -5.90 -2.53
N GLY A 34 -8.32 -4.67 -2.31
CA GLY A 34 -7.73 -3.82 -3.33
C GLY A 34 -6.23 -4.05 -3.55
N LEU A 35 -5.52 -4.66 -2.61
CA LEU A 35 -4.10 -4.98 -2.74
C LEU A 35 -3.85 -6.50 -2.63
N TYR A 36 -4.02 -7.05 -1.45
CA TYR A 36 -3.67 -8.46 -1.20
C TYR A 36 -4.60 -9.45 -1.92
N GLY A 37 -5.89 -9.12 -2.06
CA GLY A 37 -6.88 -9.93 -2.78
C GLY A 37 -6.61 -10.06 -4.28
N GLN A 38 -5.90 -9.11 -4.88
CA GLN A 38 -5.61 -9.16 -6.32
C GLN A 38 -4.84 -10.41 -6.73
N GLY A 39 -3.96 -10.94 -5.86
CA GLY A 39 -3.27 -12.20 -6.10
C GLY A 39 -4.24 -13.40 -6.16
N VAL A 40 -5.28 -13.40 -5.33
CA VAL A 40 -6.35 -14.41 -5.38
C VAL A 40 -7.14 -14.28 -6.67
N TYR A 41 -7.50 -13.05 -7.07
CA TYR A 41 -8.22 -12.81 -8.32
C TYR A 41 -7.43 -13.27 -9.53
N LEU A 42 -6.13 -13.00 -9.57
CA LEU A 42 -5.25 -13.46 -10.65
C LEU A 42 -5.33 -14.99 -10.80
N ALA A 43 -5.17 -15.72 -9.69
CA ALA A 43 -5.21 -17.18 -9.69
C ALA A 43 -6.60 -17.73 -10.08
N GLU A 44 -7.68 -17.19 -9.50
CA GLU A 44 -9.03 -17.69 -9.71
C GLU A 44 -9.60 -17.36 -11.10
N LEU A 45 -9.30 -16.18 -11.63
CA LEU A 45 -9.77 -15.78 -12.96
C LEU A 45 -9.06 -16.55 -14.07
N GLN A 46 -7.77 -16.84 -13.90
CA GLN A 46 -7.07 -17.75 -14.79
C GLN A 46 -7.70 -19.15 -14.79
N ARG A 47 -8.09 -19.64 -13.61
CA ARG A 47 -8.70 -20.97 -13.45
C ARG A 47 -10.13 -21.03 -14.00
N ALA A 48 -10.95 -20.01 -13.69
CA ALA A 48 -12.37 -20.02 -14.03
C ALA A 48 -12.64 -19.71 -15.50
N HIS A 49 -11.88 -18.77 -16.09
CA HIS A 49 -12.13 -18.28 -17.44
C HIS A 49 -11.03 -18.64 -18.45
N GLY A 50 -9.91 -19.23 -18.01
CA GLY A 50 -8.77 -19.49 -18.89
C GLY A 50 -8.08 -18.21 -19.39
N TRP A 51 -8.33 -17.05 -18.75
CA TRP A 51 -7.76 -15.79 -19.20
C TRP A 51 -6.26 -15.77 -18.98
N PRO A 52 -5.50 -15.17 -19.93
CA PRO A 52 -4.06 -15.05 -19.76
C PRO A 52 -3.74 -14.17 -18.55
N GLY A 53 -2.72 -14.56 -17.79
CA GLY A 53 -2.30 -13.80 -16.60
C GLY A 53 -1.89 -12.36 -16.91
N THR A 54 -1.41 -12.09 -18.13
CA THR A 54 -1.12 -10.74 -18.62
C THR A 54 -2.34 -9.84 -18.63
N LEU A 55 -3.51 -10.34 -19.00
CA LEU A 55 -4.76 -9.58 -19.02
C LEU A 55 -5.15 -9.16 -17.60
N VAL A 56 -5.08 -10.09 -16.63
CA VAL A 56 -5.45 -9.79 -15.24
C VAL A 56 -4.42 -8.88 -14.57
N SER A 57 -3.13 -9.10 -14.77
CA SER A 57 -2.09 -8.25 -14.22
C SER A 57 -2.03 -6.86 -14.87
N ALA A 58 -2.37 -6.73 -16.16
CA ALA A 58 -2.54 -5.43 -16.81
C ALA A 58 -3.73 -4.66 -16.22
N ALA A 59 -4.83 -5.33 -15.87
CA ALA A 59 -5.94 -4.71 -15.17
C ALA A 59 -5.53 -4.22 -13.77
N SER A 60 -4.68 -4.96 -13.05
CA SER A 60 -4.09 -4.50 -11.77
C SER A 60 -3.24 -3.24 -11.96
N THR A 61 -2.37 -3.22 -12.96
CA THR A 61 -1.59 -2.03 -13.34
C THR A 61 -2.49 -0.85 -13.66
N PHE A 62 -3.52 -1.06 -14.46
CA PHE A 62 -4.53 -0.04 -14.78
C PHE A 62 -5.18 0.52 -13.51
N SER A 63 -5.59 -0.34 -12.57
CA SER A 63 -6.19 0.08 -11.29
C SER A 63 -5.24 0.95 -10.47
N PHE A 64 -3.98 0.56 -10.32
CA PHE A 64 -3.00 1.36 -9.56
C PHE A 64 -2.68 2.70 -10.22
N LEU A 65 -2.56 2.74 -11.55
CA LEU A 65 -2.39 4.00 -12.29
C LEU A 65 -3.61 4.91 -12.14
N LEU A 66 -4.81 4.36 -12.32
CA LEU A 66 -6.05 5.13 -12.15
C LEU A 66 -6.20 5.64 -10.72
N THR A 67 -5.87 4.82 -9.71
CA THR A 67 -5.83 5.24 -8.30
C THR A 67 -4.87 6.39 -8.09
N SER A 68 -3.67 6.33 -8.66
CA SER A 68 -2.67 7.40 -8.55
C SER A 68 -3.15 8.72 -9.12
N VAL A 69 -3.94 8.67 -10.19
CA VAL A 69 -4.59 9.87 -10.78
C VAL A 69 -5.74 10.36 -9.90
N LEU A 70 -6.64 9.46 -9.48
CA LEU A 70 -7.83 9.83 -8.70
C LEU A 70 -7.49 10.40 -7.32
N VAL A 71 -6.44 9.90 -6.68
CA VAL A 71 -5.99 10.40 -5.37
C VAL A 71 -5.58 11.88 -5.42
N ILE A 72 -5.12 12.40 -6.56
CA ILE A 72 -4.80 13.82 -6.73
C ILE A 72 -6.04 14.70 -6.51
N PHE A 73 -7.21 14.19 -6.88
CA PHE A 73 -8.49 14.91 -6.76
C PHE A 73 -9.23 14.65 -5.45
N THR A 74 -8.63 13.90 -4.51
CA THR A 74 -9.30 13.55 -3.24
C THR A 74 -9.71 14.79 -2.45
N ASP A 75 -8.84 15.80 -2.37
CA ASP A 75 -9.12 17.05 -1.64
C ASP A 75 -10.26 17.85 -2.30
N ASP A 76 -10.29 17.92 -3.64
CA ASP A 76 -11.36 18.58 -4.38
C ASP A 76 -12.70 17.86 -4.21
N LEU A 77 -12.68 16.51 -4.24
CA LEU A 77 -13.87 15.70 -3.99
C LEU A 77 -14.35 15.87 -2.56
N LEU A 78 -13.43 15.87 -1.60
CA LEU A 78 -13.75 16.09 -0.19
C LEU A 78 -14.42 17.44 0.05
N ALA A 79 -13.91 18.50 -0.60
CA ALA A 79 -14.49 19.84 -0.52
C ALA A 79 -15.89 19.93 -1.15
N ARG A 80 -16.15 19.21 -2.25
CA ARG A 80 -17.41 19.27 -3.00
C ARG A 80 -18.53 18.44 -2.40
N ILE A 81 -18.25 17.17 -2.05
CA ILE A 81 -19.30 16.23 -1.63
C ILE A 81 -19.22 15.89 -0.13
N GLY A 82 -18.19 16.35 0.56
CA GLY A 82 -17.99 16.11 1.98
C GLY A 82 -17.44 14.71 2.28
N LEU A 83 -16.81 14.58 3.46
CA LEU A 83 -16.07 13.39 3.88
C LEU A 83 -16.95 12.13 3.93
N ARG A 84 -18.14 12.23 4.54
CA ARG A 84 -19.03 11.06 4.71
C ARG A 84 -19.55 10.54 3.37
N SER A 85 -19.94 11.45 2.46
CA SER A 85 -20.42 11.08 1.13
C SER A 85 -19.29 10.44 0.31
N LEU A 86 -18.06 10.97 0.41
CA LEU A 86 -16.89 10.41 -0.26
C LEU A 86 -16.59 8.97 0.22
N ILE A 87 -16.65 8.72 1.53
CA ILE A 87 -16.45 7.38 2.10
C ILE A 87 -17.56 6.42 1.67
N LEU A 88 -18.83 6.86 1.68
CA LEU A 88 -19.96 6.02 1.23
C LEU A 88 -19.87 5.72 -0.27
N CYS A 89 -19.48 6.68 -1.09
CA CYS A 89 -19.20 6.47 -2.51
C CYS A 89 -18.07 5.45 -2.70
N GLY A 90 -16.97 5.58 -1.93
CA GLY A 90 -15.87 4.62 -1.94
C GLY A 90 -16.28 3.21 -1.54
N LEU A 91 -17.07 3.08 -0.46
CA LEU A 91 -17.60 1.78 0.00
C LEU A 91 -18.52 1.14 -1.05
N SER A 92 -19.41 1.94 -1.64
CA SER A 92 -20.31 1.47 -2.71
C SER A 92 -19.54 1.04 -3.95
N ALA A 93 -18.52 1.81 -4.35
CA ALA A 93 -17.67 1.49 -5.49
C ALA A 93 -16.85 0.21 -5.24
N LEU A 94 -16.27 0.04 -4.05
CA LEU A 94 -15.54 -1.18 -3.70
C LEU A 94 -16.48 -2.39 -3.65
N GLY A 95 -17.68 -2.23 -3.07
CA GLY A 95 -18.70 -3.29 -3.07
C GLY A 95 -19.15 -3.67 -4.48
N ALA A 96 -19.43 -2.68 -5.34
CA ALA A 96 -19.76 -2.92 -6.73
C ALA A 96 -18.62 -3.60 -7.50
N SER A 97 -17.37 -3.21 -7.24
CA SER A 97 -16.18 -3.85 -7.80
C SER A 97 -16.12 -5.35 -7.46
N THR A 98 -16.25 -5.68 -6.17
CA THR A 98 -16.17 -7.08 -5.70
C THR A 98 -17.35 -7.93 -6.18
N VAL A 99 -18.56 -7.36 -6.28
CA VAL A 99 -19.73 -8.01 -6.89
C VAL A 99 -19.49 -8.24 -8.39
N LEU A 100 -18.96 -7.23 -9.09
CA LEU A 100 -18.68 -7.37 -10.52
C LEU A 100 -17.59 -8.42 -10.78
N LEU A 101 -16.54 -8.49 -9.95
CA LEU A 101 -15.53 -9.56 -10.00
C LEU A 101 -16.15 -10.95 -9.81
N ALA A 102 -17.18 -11.07 -8.97
CA ALA A 102 -17.91 -12.33 -8.73
C ALA A 102 -18.78 -12.76 -9.92
N LEU A 103 -19.30 -11.78 -10.69
CA LEU A 103 -20.33 -12.02 -11.71
C LEU A 103 -19.85 -11.86 -13.16
N MET A 104 -18.64 -11.33 -13.37
CA MET A 104 -18.12 -11.02 -14.70
C MET A 104 -17.94 -12.27 -15.57
N GLN A 105 -18.13 -12.06 -16.88
CA GLN A 105 -17.99 -13.09 -17.91
C GLN A 105 -17.04 -12.69 -19.04
N THR A 106 -16.72 -11.39 -19.11
CA THR A 106 -15.96 -10.81 -20.23
C THR A 106 -14.79 -9.96 -19.73
N PRO A 107 -13.67 -9.88 -20.47
CA PRO A 107 -12.48 -9.15 -20.06
C PRO A 107 -12.70 -7.66 -19.80
N TRP A 108 -13.61 -6.97 -20.52
CA TRP A 108 -13.85 -5.55 -20.29
C TRP A 108 -14.49 -5.27 -18.92
N GLN A 109 -15.30 -6.23 -18.40
CA GLN A 109 -15.91 -6.15 -17.07
C GLN A 109 -14.84 -6.19 -15.98
N LEU A 110 -13.71 -6.88 -16.22
CA LEU A 110 -12.57 -6.86 -15.32
C LEU A 110 -12.00 -5.45 -15.17
N TYR A 111 -11.76 -4.74 -16.28
CA TYR A 111 -11.26 -3.36 -16.22
C TYR A 111 -12.26 -2.42 -15.54
N LEU A 112 -13.56 -2.62 -15.75
CA LEU A 112 -14.59 -1.85 -15.04
C LEU A 112 -14.57 -2.14 -13.54
N ALA A 113 -14.45 -3.42 -13.14
CA ALA A 113 -14.33 -3.80 -11.72
C ALA A 113 -13.10 -3.14 -11.07
N TYR A 114 -11.97 -3.15 -11.75
CA TYR A 114 -10.75 -2.52 -11.26
C TYR A 114 -10.80 -0.98 -11.26
N ALA A 115 -11.54 -0.36 -12.21
CA ALA A 115 -11.83 1.07 -12.16
C ALA A 115 -12.68 1.43 -10.93
N LEU A 116 -13.73 0.66 -10.64
CA LEU A 116 -14.54 0.82 -9.43
C LEU A 116 -13.70 0.61 -8.16
N MET A 117 -12.77 -0.35 -8.17
CA MET A 117 -11.83 -0.58 -7.06
C MET A 117 -10.95 0.65 -6.81
N SER A 118 -10.50 1.33 -7.87
CA SER A 118 -9.71 2.57 -7.77
C SER A 118 -10.52 3.71 -7.16
N VAL A 119 -11.80 3.84 -7.50
CA VAL A 119 -12.72 4.79 -6.86
C VAL A 119 -12.90 4.43 -5.38
N GLY A 120 -13.06 3.14 -5.06
CA GLY A 120 -13.11 2.63 -3.69
C GLY A 120 -11.88 3.01 -2.89
N TRP A 121 -10.69 2.84 -3.48
CA TRP A 121 -9.42 3.22 -2.89
C TRP A 121 -9.34 4.72 -2.61
N THR A 122 -9.76 5.55 -3.56
CA THR A 122 -9.76 7.01 -3.40
C THR A 122 -10.69 7.46 -2.28
N GLY A 123 -11.89 6.87 -2.17
CA GLY A 123 -12.90 7.25 -1.17
C GLY A 123 -12.65 6.71 0.24
N MET A 124 -11.91 5.61 0.40
CA MET A 124 -11.62 4.98 1.71
C MET A 124 -10.12 4.88 2.02
N GLY A 125 -9.26 5.45 1.19
CA GLY A 125 -7.82 5.30 1.22
C GLY A 125 -7.11 6.09 2.30
N THR A 126 -5.79 6.02 2.22
CA THR A 126 -4.88 6.56 3.23
C THR A 126 -5.06 8.06 3.46
N VAL A 127 -5.35 8.83 2.40
CA VAL A 127 -5.58 10.29 2.49
C VAL A 127 -6.84 10.58 3.28
N VAL A 128 -7.95 9.91 2.96
CA VAL A 128 -9.24 10.08 3.65
C VAL A 128 -9.15 9.68 5.11
N ILE A 129 -8.51 8.54 5.41
CA ILE A 129 -8.27 8.06 6.79
C ILE A 129 -7.44 9.07 7.57
N ALA A 130 -6.35 9.56 6.98
CA ALA A 130 -5.49 10.54 7.63
C ALA A 130 -6.22 11.86 7.89
N THR A 131 -6.96 12.38 6.92
CA THR A 131 -7.76 13.61 7.06
C THR A 131 -8.81 13.47 8.15
N LEU A 132 -9.52 12.34 8.18
CA LEU A 132 -10.52 12.07 9.21
C LEU A 132 -9.89 12.03 10.61
N LEU A 133 -8.83 11.27 10.80
CA LEU A 133 -8.20 11.14 12.11
C LEU A 133 -7.51 12.43 12.57
N ASN A 134 -7.00 13.23 11.64
CA ASN A 134 -6.43 14.54 11.95
C ASN A 134 -7.48 15.54 12.49
N SER A 135 -8.75 15.38 12.13
CA SER A 135 -9.84 16.22 12.65
C SER A 135 -10.31 15.81 14.04
N TRP A 136 -10.00 14.60 14.50
CA TRP A 136 -10.42 14.06 15.80
C TRP A 136 -9.30 14.02 16.84
N PHE A 137 -8.03 13.92 16.45
CA PHE A 137 -6.89 13.75 17.34
C PHE A 137 -5.84 14.84 17.11
N ASP A 138 -5.33 15.40 18.21
CA ASP A 138 -4.20 16.31 18.21
C ASP A 138 -2.99 15.68 18.91
N ARG A 139 -3.12 15.35 20.20
CA ARG A 139 -2.02 14.79 21.01
C ARG A 139 -1.70 13.33 20.69
N ARG A 140 -2.72 12.51 20.42
CA ARG A 140 -2.58 11.06 20.14
C ARG A 140 -2.76 10.68 18.66
N ARG A 141 -2.60 11.65 17.77
CA ARG A 141 -2.74 11.48 16.32
C ARG A 141 -1.90 10.33 15.75
N GLY A 142 -0.61 10.23 16.16
CA GLY A 142 0.28 9.17 15.69
C GLY A 142 -0.21 7.78 16.09
N LEU A 143 -0.69 7.62 17.33
CA LEU A 143 -1.27 6.35 17.80
C LEU A 143 -2.56 6.00 17.05
N ALA A 144 -3.45 6.98 16.85
CA ALA A 144 -4.70 6.80 16.13
C ALA A 144 -4.47 6.36 14.67
N LEU A 145 -3.55 7.01 13.96
CA LEU A 145 -3.14 6.63 12.60
C LEU A 145 -2.52 5.24 12.55
N SER A 146 -1.63 4.92 13.49
CA SER A 146 -0.99 3.61 13.55
C SER A 146 -2.01 2.49 13.76
N LEU A 147 -2.95 2.67 14.69
CA LEU A 147 -4.00 1.69 14.96
C LEU A 147 -4.94 1.52 13.75
N ALA A 148 -5.33 2.61 13.10
CA ALA A 148 -6.17 2.54 11.91
C ALA A 148 -5.48 1.82 10.75
N PHE A 149 -4.20 2.12 10.48
CA PHE A 149 -3.46 1.46 9.39
C PHE A 149 -3.04 0.02 9.70
N ASN A 150 -3.07 -0.42 10.96
CA ASN A 150 -2.97 -1.86 11.24
C ASN A 150 -4.10 -2.66 10.59
N GLY A 151 -5.25 -2.04 10.32
CA GLY A 151 -6.30 -2.64 9.51
C GLY A 151 -5.82 -3.12 8.15
N ALA A 152 -4.95 -2.36 7.48
CA ALA A 152 -4.39 -2.74 6.18
C ALA A 152 -3.62 -4.08 6.25
N THR A 153 -2.79 -4.24 7.27
CA THR A 153 -2.03 -5.48 7.48
C THR A 153 -2.94 -6.64 7.89
N CYS A 154 -3.90 -6.39 8.80
CA CYS A 154 -4.90 -7.38 9.19
C CYS A 154 -5.75 -7.84 7.99
N GLY A 155 -6.02 -6.96 7.02
CA GLY A 155 -6.69 -7.32 5.78
C GLY A 155 -5.93 -8.39 4.99
N GLY A 156 -4.61 -8.25 4.85
CA GLY A 156 -3.77 -9.28 4.24
C GLY A 156 -3.71 -10.59 5.04
N ILE A 157 -3.58 -10.47 6.37
CA ILE A 157 -3.47 -11.63 7.28
C ILE A 157 -4.74 -12.48 7.32
N VAL A 158 -5.91 -11.84 7.32
CA VAL A 158 -7.19 -12.51 7.57
C VAL A 158 -7.97 -12.74 6.27
N LEU A 159 -8.12 -11.70 5.43
CA LEU A 159 -9.04 -11.78 4.30
C LEU A 159 -8.53 -12.71 3.20
N VAL A 160 -7.22 -12.72 2.93
CA VAL A 160 -6.66 -13.55 1.84
C VAL A 160 -6.80 -15.05 2.13
N PRO A 161 -6.33 -15.60 3.27
CA PRO A 161 -6.54 -17.02 3.56
C PRO A 161 -8.03 -17.37 3.69
N LEU A 162 -8.86 -16.46 4.22
CA LEU A 162 -10.31 -16.65 4.28
C LEU A 162 -10.91 -16.75 2.87
N LEU A 163 -10.56 -15.85 1.94
CA LEU A 163 -11.02 -15.91 0.56
C LEU A 163 -10.57 -17.20 -0.14
N LEU A 164 -9.30 -17.61 0.04
CA LEU A 164 -8.79 -18.85 -0.54
C LEU A 164 -9.53 -20.07 0.00
N SER A 165 -9.78 -20.14 1.30
CA SER A 165 -10.54 -21.21 1.94
C SER A 165 -11.99 -21.25 1.47
N LEU A 166 -12.68 -20.12 1.48
CA LEU A 166 -14.07 -20.02 1.01
C LEU A 166 -14.18 -20.34 -0.49
N THR A 167 -13.25 -19.84 -1.30
CA THR A 167 -13.22 -20.16 -2.73
C THR A 167 -13.06 -21.65 -2.98
N GLY A 168 -12.26 -22.33 -2.14
CA GLY A 168 -12.10 -23.78 -2.20
C GLY A 168 -13.35 -24.58 -1.82
N SER A 169 -14.17 -24.05 -0.91
CA SER A 169 -15.35 -24.76 -0.38
C SER A 169 -16.67 -24.43 -1.10
N ILE A 170 -16.91 -23.15 -1.42
CA ILE A 170 -18.18 -22.68 -2.00
C ILE A 170 -18.04 -22.02 -3.37
N GLY A 171 -16.81 -22.02 -3.92
CA GLY A 171 -16.48 -21.42 -5.20
C GLY A 171 -16.24 -19.90 -5.14
N PHE A 172 -15.50 -19.37 -6.12
CA PHE A 172 -15.06 -17.97 -6.17
C PHE A 172 -16.23 -16.97 -6.12
N ARG A 173 -17.27 -17.20 -6.91
CA ARG A 173 -18.45 -16.32 -6.98
C ARG A 173 -19.11 -16.16 -5.61
N SER A 174 -19.44 -17.28 -4.95
CA SER A 174 -20.11 -17.27 -3.66
C SER A 174 -19.23 -16.70 -2.56
N ALA A 175 -17.93 -16.99 -2.57
CA ALA A 175 -16.95 -16.46 -1.63
C ALA A 175 -16.84 -14.94 -1.73
N MET A 176 -16.74 -14.39 -2.94
CA MET A 176 -16.68 -12.94 -3.16
C MET A 176 -17.95 -12.23 -2.71
N LEU A 177 -19.14 -12.78 -3.05
CA LEU A 177 -20.43 -12.21 -2.63
C LEU A 177 -20.58 -12.24 -1.10
N ALA A 178 -20.22 -13.35 -0.44
CA ALA A 178 -20.25 -13.46 1.01
C ALA A 178 -19.30 -12.47 1.68
N ALA A 179 -18.06 -12.36 1.19
CA ALA A 179 -17.08 -11.42 1.72
C ALA A 179 -17.50 -9.95 1.50
N THR A 180 -18.13 -9.63 0.37
CA THR A 180 -18.72 -8.31 0.09
C THR A 180 -19.86 -8.00 1.05
N MET A 181 -20.74 -8.96 1.29
CA MET A 181 -21.85 -8.82 2.25
C MET A 181 -21.32 -8.53 3.66
N VAL A 182 -20.31 -9.28 4.11
CA VAL A 182 -19.66 -9.05 5.41
C VAL A 182 -19.03 -7.64 5.46
N MET A 183 -18.33 -7.22 4.42
CA MET A 183 -17.78 -5.86 4.33
C MET A 183 -18.87 -4.80 4.51
N VAL A 184 -19.95 -4.90 3.76
CA VAL A 184 -21.04 -3.91 3.82
C VAL A 184 -21.71 -3.91 5.19
N LEU A 185 -22.00 -5.09 5.74
CA LEU A 185 -22.64 -5.23 7.06
C LEU A 185 -21.77 -4.70 8.22
N LEU A 186 -20.44 -4.77 8.10
CA LEU A 186 -19.53 -4.26 9.12
C LEU A 186 -19.20 -2.79 8.92
N VAL A 187 -18.88 -2.37 7.71
CA VAL A 187 -18.36 -1.02 7.43
C VAL A 187 -19.50 0.00 7.38
N LEU A 188 -20.62 -0.31 6.70
CA LEU A 188 -21.72 0.65 6.51
C LEU A 188 -22.31 1.18 7.83
N PRO A 189 -22.69 0.33 8.82
CA PRO A 189 -23.23 0.82 10.09
C PRO A 189 -22.22 1.68 10.86
N VAL A 190 -20.94 1.29 10.82
CA VAL A 190 -19.88 2.00 11.51
C VAL A 190 -19.61 3.37 10.85
N VAL A 191 -19.59 3.43 9.53
CA VAL A 191 -19.47 4.70 8.79
C VAL A 191 -20.68 5.61 9.05
N VAL A 192 -21.90 5.08 8.95
CA VAL A 192 -23.13 5.84 9.15
C VAL A 192 -23.28 6.32 10.59
N GLY A 193 -22.89 5.47 11.56
CA GLY A 193 -23.04 5.76 12.99
C GLY A 193 -21.95 6.63 13.58
N PHE A 194 -20.71 6.44 13.17
CA PHE A 194 -19.56 7.02 13.86
C PHE A 194 -18.84 8.11 13.05
N ILE A 195 -18.90 8.08 11.71
CA ILE A 195 -18.27 9.10 10.89
C ILE A 195 -19.18 10.31 10.81
N ARG A 196 -18.86 11.29 11.66
CA ARG A 196 -19.45 12.62 11.64
C ARG A 196 -18.32 13.62 11.70
N TRP A 197 -18.47 14.72 10.97
CA TRP A 197 -17.54 15.83 11.13
C TRP A 197 -17.71 16.41 12.54
N PRO A 198 -16.62 16.69 13.30
CA PRO A 198 -16.73 17.29 14.61
C PRO A 198 -17.52 18.60 14.55
N ALA A 199 -18.50 18.75 15.45
CA ALA A 199 -19.28 19.98 15.52
C ALA A 199 -18.36 21.18 15.85
N GLY A 200 -18.45 22.27 15.06
CA GLY A 200 -17.67 23.48 15.30
C GLY A 200 -16.37 23.60 14.49
N LEU A 201 -15.98 22.55 13.75
CA LEU A 201 -14.91 22.70 12.77
C LEU A 201 -15.51 23.13 11.41
N PRO A 202 -14.87 24.05 10.66
CA PRO A 202 -15.28 24.32 9.30
C PRO A 202 -15.27 23.02 8.49
N PRO A 203 -16.18 22.83 7.50
CA PRO A 203 -16.06 21.71 6.59
C PRO A 203 -14.63 21.70 6.04
N ALA A 204 -14.09 20.53 5.74
CA ALA A 204 -12.77 20.40 5.15
C ALA A 204 -12.74 21.06 3.75
N SER A 205 -12.99 22.34 3.73
CA SER A 205 -12.62 23.21 2.66
C SER A 205 -11.11 23.21 2.62
N GLY A 206 -10.54 22.84 1.49
CA GLY A 206 -9.10 22.79 1.26
C GLY A 206 -8.42 24.15 1.41
N GLU A 207 -8.54 24.72 2.58
CA GLU A 207 -7.59 25.71 3.03
C GLU A 207 -6.29 24.96 3.30
N ARG A 208 -5.45 24.86 2.25
CA ARG A 208 -4.02 25.00 2.48
C ARG A 208 -3.89 26.07 3.56
N PRO A 209 -3.08 25.85 4.64
CA PRO A 209 -2.74 26.95 5.52
C PRO A 209 -2.45 28.14 4.61
N ALA A 210 -3.26 29.21 4.75
CA ALA A 210 -3.02 30.44 4.02
C ALA A 210 -1.54 30.75 4.24
N ASP A 211 -0.85 31.16 3.20
CA ASP A 211 0.55 31.56 3.19
C ASP A 211 0.84 32.61 4.30
N GLY A 212 0.91 32.17 5.52
CA GLY A 212 1.28 32.89 6.69
C GLY A 212 2.29 32.06 7.46
N ASP A 213 3.58 32.35 7.29
CA ASP A 213 4.71 31.89 8.10
C ASP A 213 5.17 30.42 8.01
N ALA A 214 4.84 29.65 6.98
CA ALA A 214 5.71 28.54 6.61
C ALA A 214 6.94 29.10 5.89
N PRO A 215 8.18 28.92 6.39
CA PRO A 215 9.36 29.35 5.65
C PRO A 215 9.28 28.77 4.25
N ALA A 216 9.42 29.61 3.21
CA ALA A 216 9.36 29.20 1.82
C ALA A 216 10.23 27.96 1.64
N PRO A 217 9.78 26.90 0.96
CA PRO A 217 10.55 25.67 0.82
C PRO A 217 11.93 26.02 0.26
N ALA A 218 12.98 25.62 0.96
CA ALA A 218 14.37 25.96 0.58
C ALA A 218 14.71 25.52 -0.84
N HIS A 219 13.94 24.56 -1.38
CA HIS A 219 14.07 24.09 -2.77
C HIS A 219 12.69 24.09 -3.45
N SER A 220 12.58 24.75 -4.60
CA SER A 220 11.41 24.62 -5.47
C SER A 220 11.31 23.18 -6.01
N ARG A 221 10.11 22.74 -6.44
CA ARG A 221 9.93 21.41 -7.06
C ARG A 221 10.90 21.17 -8.22
N LYS A 222 11.19 22.21 -9.02
CA LYS A 222 12.18 22.14 -10.12
C LYS A 222 13.60 21.90 -9.58
N ALA A 223 13.98 22.57 -8.49
CA ALA A 223 15.29 22.38 -7.86
C ALA A 223 15.45 20.98 -7.25
N LEU A 224 14.38 20.39 -6.67
CA LEU A 224 14.40 19.01 -6.20
C LEU A 224 14.59 18.01 -7.36
N LEU A 225 13.88 18.18 -8.46
CA LEU A 225 14.01 17.33 -9.65
C LEU A 225 15.38 17.47 -10.32
N ALA A 226 16.05 18.60 -10.20
CA ALA A 226 17.43 18.82 -10.68
C ALA A 226 18.49 18.26 -9.72
N ASN A 227 18.12 17.87 -8.50
CA ASN A 227 19.05 17.44 -7.45
C ASN A 227 19.33 15.93 -7.55
N ALA A 228 20.57 15.53 -7.86
CA ALA A 228 20.97 14.13 -7.91
C ALA A 228 20.75 13.38 -6.57
N ALA A 229 20.91 14.04 -5.42
CA ALA A 229 20.65 13.44 -4.12
C ALA A 229 19.18 13.04 -3.97
N PHE A 230 18.23 13.81 -4.50
CA PHE A 230 16.81 13.45 -4.52
C PHE A 230 16.56 12.16 -5.31
N TRP A 231 17.16 12.02 -6.49
CA TRP A 231 16.99 10.84 -7.32
C TRP A 231 17.62 9.58 -6.72
N THR A 232 18.74 9.70 -6.00
CA THR A 232 19.37 8.56 -5.31
C THR A 232 18.55 8.07 -4.09
N MET A 233 17.51 8.78 -3.70
CA MET A 233 16.55 8.35 -2.68
C MET A 233 15.25 7.82 -3.32
N VAL A 234 14.69 8.56 -4.27
CA VAL A 234 13.36 8.26 -4.81
C VAL A 234 13.40 7.09 -5.80
N LEU A 235 14.38 7.07 -6.70
CA LEU A 235 14.48 6.04 -7.74
C LEU A 235 14.64 4.62 -7.19
N PRO A 236 15.55 4.34 -6.23
CA PRO A 236 15.68 3.00 -5.67
C PRO A 236 14.41 2.53 -4.97
N ILE A 237 13.73 3.43 -4.23
CA ILE A 237 12.47 3.09 -3.58
C ILE A 237 11.39 2.79 -4.62
N ALA A 238 11.30 3.58 -5.69
CA ALA A 238 10.35 3.35 -6.78
C ALA A 238 10.58 1.99 -7.47
N ILE A 239 11.85 1.65 -7.75
CA ILE A 239 12.24 0.36 -8.36
C ILE A 239 11.91 -0.81 -7.42
N ALA A 240 12.28 -0.72 -6.15
CA ALA A 240 11.98 -1.77 -5.18
C ALA A 240 10.47 -1.96 -4.99
N LEU A 241 9.69 -0.87 -4.94
CA LEU A 241 8.22 -0.95 -4.88
C LEU A 241 7.62 -1.54 -6.15
N LEU A 242 8.21 -1.33 -7.34
CA LEU A 242 7.78 -1.98 -8.58
C LEU A 242 7.95 -3.50 -8.46
N ALA A 243 9.13 -3.97 -8.06
CA ALA A 243 9.40 -5.39 -7.84
C ALA A 243 8.48 -5.98 -6.77
N GLN A 244 8.27 -5.26 -5.67
CA GLN A 244 7.41 -5.65 -4.56
C GLN A 244 5.93 -5.79 -4.99
N MET A 245 5.36 -4.83 -5.72
CA MET A 245 3.98 -4.91 -6.21
C MET A 245 3.82 -6.05 -7.21
N GLY A 246 4.81 -6.24 -8.08
CA GLY A 246 4.85 -7.39 -8.98
C GLY A 246 4.79 -8.71 -8.23
N PHE A 247 5.64 -8.90 -7.22
CA PHE A 247 5.66 -10.13 -6.42
C PHE A 247 4.35 -10.32 -5.64
N ILE A 248 3.86 -9.30 -4.91
CA ILE A 248 2.63 -9.40 -4.10
C ILE A 248 1.43 -9.88 -4.92
N ILE A 249 1.27 -9.37 -6.15
CA ILE A 249 0.14 -9.72 -7.01
C ILE A 249 0.29 -11.14 -7.57
N HIS A 250 1.50 -11.58 -7.88
CA HIS A 250 1.75 -12.87 -8.50
C HIS A 250 2.08 -14.01 -7.51
N GLN A 251 2.31 -13.70 -6.22
CA GLN A 251 2.77 -14.69 -5.23
C GLN A 251 1.81 -15.86 -5.02
N VAL A 252 0.48 -15.62 -5.00
CA VAL A 252 -0.50 -16.70 -4.82
C VAL A 252 -0.48 -17.63 -6.01
N THR A 253 -0.51 -17.08 -7.24
CA THR A 253 -0.45 -17.86 -8.48
C THR A 253 0.85 -18.66 -8.61
N PHE A 254 1.96 -18.15 -8.08
CA PHE A 254 3.23 -18.84 -8.04
C PHE A 254 3.28 -19.95 -6.98
N LEU A 255 2.81 -19.65 -5.76
CA LEU A 255 2.95 -20.57 -4.62
C LEU A 255 1.90 -21.70 -4.62
N GLU A 256 0.67 -21.42 -5.06
CA GLU A 256 -0.43 -22.40 -4.99
C GLU A 256 -0.13 -23.73 -5.68
N PRO A 257 0.47 -23.78 -6.89
CA PRO A 257 0.86 -25.03 -7.52
C PRO A 257 1.95 -25.83 -6.77
N LEU A 258 2.81 -25.13 -6.00
CA LEU A 258 3.96 -25.72 -5.32
C LEU A 258 3.61 -26.26 -3.93
N ILE A 259 2.80 -25.53 -3.15
CA ILE A 259 2.52 -25.85 -1.74
C ILE A 259 1.04 -25.97 -1.40
N GLY A 260 0.19 -25.88 -2.41
CA GLY A 260 -1.26 -25.95 -2.24
C GLY A 260 -1.89 -24.64 -1.74
N ARG A 261 -3.21 -24.55 -1.92
CA ARG A 261 -4.00 -23.34 -1.67
C ARG A 261 -3.90 -22.82 -0.21
N ALA A 262 -4.06 -23.73 0.75
CA ALA A 262 -4.02 -23.37 2.16
C ALA A 262 -2.65 -22.81 2.57
N SER A 263 -1.56 -23.44 2.14
CA SER A 263 -0.20 -23.01 2.42
C SER A 263 0.16 -21.71 1.69
N ALA A 264 -0.37 -21.49 0.48
CA ALA A 264 -0.22 -20.21 -0.24
C ALA A 264 -0.91 -19.07 0.53
N GLY A 265 -2.10 -19.30 1.08
CA GLY A 265 -2.77 -18.34 1.98
C GLY A 265 -1.96 -18.06 3.25
N LEU A 266 -1.39 -19.11 3.86
CA LEU A 266 -0.51 -18.97 5.02
C LEU A 266 0.76 -18.16 4.69
N ALA A 267 1.34 -18.34 3.50
CA ALA A 267 2.50 -17.57 3.05
C ALA A 267 2.20 -16.05 2.99
N VAL A 268 1.02 -15.66 2.49
CA VAL A 268 0.57 -14.26 2.48
C VAL A 268 0.39 -13.74 3.91
N THR A 269 -0.21 -14.55 4.78
CA THR A 269 -0.38 -14.23 6.21
C THR A 269 0.96 -13.99 6.90
N ILE A 270 1.91 -14.91 6.73
CA ILE A 270 3.26 -14.81 7.30
C ILE A 270 3.97 -13.56 6.77
N MET A 271 3.91 -13.31 5.47
CA MET A 271 4.52 -12.13 4.85
C MET A 271 3.94 -10.84 5.44
N ALA A 272 2.61 -10.72 5.55
CA ALA A 272 1.96 -9.55 6.11
C ALA A 272 2.26 -9.37 7.61
N ALA A 273 2.25 -10.44 8.40
CA ALA A 273 2.61 -10.41 9.82
C ALA A 273 4.07 -9.97 10.02
N MET A 274 4.99 -10.52 9.24
CA MET A 274 6.41 -10.16 9.30
C MET A 274 6.68 -8.72 8.84
N ALA A 275 5.83 -8.14 7.98
CA ALA A 275 5.91 -6.72 7.64
C ALA A 275 5.62 -5.81 8.86
N VAL A 276 4.74 -6.21 9.76
CA VAL A 276 4.54 -5.50 11.04
C VAL A 276 5.78 -5.63 11.93
N VAL A 277 6.30 -6.85 12.07
CA VAL A 277 7.50 -7.11 12.88
C VAL A 277 8.68 -6.30 12.36
N GLY A 278 8.90 -6.28 11.04
CA GLY A 278 9.98 -5.50 10.41
C GLY A 278 9.86 -4.02 10.71
N ARG A 279 8.67 -3.45 10.56
CA ARG A 279 8.41 -2.02 10.83
C ARG A 279 8.65 -1.66 12.29
N LEU A 280 8.18 -2.49 13.22
CA LEU A 280 8.40 -2.26 14.64
C LEU A 280 9.87 -2.38 15.01
N SER A 281 10.56 -3.39 14.48
CA SER A 281 12.00 -3.60 14.69
C SER A 281 12.82 -2.41 14.18
N LEU A 282 12.53 -1.93 12.97
CA LEU A 282 13.20 -0.73 12.44
C LEU A 282 12.96 0.49 13.35
N GLY A 283 11.73 0.70 13.81
CA GLY A 283 11.39 1.80 14.72
C GLY A 283 12.20 1.81 16.02
N LEU A 284 12.57 0.63 16.54
CA LEU A 284 13.38 0.52 17.75
C LEU A 284 14.88 0.83 17.53
N PHE A 285 15.39 0.62 16.31
CA PHE A 285 16.83 0.73 16.03
C PHE A 285 17.19 1.87 15.08
N VAL A 286 16.21 2.57 14.51
CA VAL A 286 16.39 3.56 13.45
C VAL A 286 17.32 4.70 13.82
N ASP A 287 17.31 5.15 15.09
CA ASP A 287 18.14 6.25 15.55
C ASP A 287 19.65 5.89 15.59
N ARG A 288 19.94 4.58 15.64
CA ARG A 288 21.32 4.05 15.69
C ARG A 288 21.84 3.63 14.33
N LEU A 289 20.98 3.53 13.32
CA LEU A 289 21.31 3.04 11.99
C LEU A 289 21.47 4.18 10.99
N ASP A 290 22.31 3.98 9.99
CA ASP A 290 22.28 4.79 8.77
C ASP A 290 21.07 4.37 7.93
N PRO A 291 20.08 5.27 7.68
CA PRO A 291 18.86 4.88 6.98
C PRO A 291 19.10 4.35 5.56
N ARG A 292 20.14 4.85 4.87
CA ARG A 292 20.48 4.34 3.52
C ARG A 292 21.04 2.93 3.58
N LEU A 293 21.89 2.64 4.56
CA LEU A 293 22.46 1.31 4.76
C LEU A 293 21.34 0.31 5.15
N ALA A 294 20.47 0.71 6.07
CA ALA A 294 19.32 -0.11 6.46
C ALA A 294 18.34 -0.34 5.29
N CYS A 295 18.12 0.66 4.45
CA CYS A 295 17.30 0.55 3.25
C CYS A 295 17.93 -0.43 2.24
N ALA A 296 19.24 -0.30 1.96
CA ALA A 296 19.96 -1.22 1.09
C ALA A 296 19.95 -2.66 1.63
N ALA A 297 20.15 -2.84 2.94
CA ALA A 297 20.06 -4.15 3.59
C ALA A 297 18.67 -4.78 3.43
N SER A 298 17.59 -3.99 3.58
CA SER A 298 16.22 -4.46 3.33
C SER A 298 16.00 -4.87 1.88
N MET A 299 16.45 -4.07 0.90
CA MET A 299 16.34 -4.40 -0.53
C MET A 299 17.15 -5.66 -0.88
N THR A 300 18.38 -5.78 -0.35
CA THR A 300 19.21 -6.96 -0.54
C THR A 300 18.59 -8.21 0.10
N SER A 301 17.97 -8.06 1.26
CA SER A 301 17.22 -9.14 1.93
C SER A 301 16.01 -9.59 1.12
N GLN A 302 15.28 -8.66 0.48
CA GLN A 302 14.20 -8.99 -0.46
C GLN A 302 14.72 -9.77 -1.66
N ALA A 303 15.80 -9.29 -2.28
CA ALA A 303 16.46 -9.96 -3.39
C ALA A 303 16.89 -11.37 -3.03
N ALA A 304 17.56 -11.56 -1.87
CA ALA A 304 18.02 -12.87 -1.41
C ALA A 304 16.86 -13.82 -1.13
N ALA A 305 15.81 -13.35 -0.46
CA ALA A 305 14.61 -14.16 -0.19
C ALA A 305 13.94 -14.60 -1.49
N LEU A 306 13.78 -13.68 -2.45
CA LEU A 306 13.16 -13.97 -3.73
C LEU A 306 14.00 -14.90 -4.60
N PHE A 307 15.33 -14.74 -4.58
CA PHE A 307 16.27 -15.63 -5.27
C PHE A 307 16.17 -17.08 -4.77
N VAL A 308 16.15 -17.29 -3.46
CA VAL A 308 15.99 -18.62 -2.87
C VAL A 308 14.59 -19.17 -3.12
N LEU A 309 13.56 -18.32 -3.05
CA LEU A 309 12.16 -18.70 -3.27
C LEU A 309 11.94 -19.29 -4.67
N VAL A 310 12.54 -18.69 -5.70
CA VAL A 310 12.40 -19.16 -7.10
C VAL A 310 13.06 -20.54 -7.31
N GLN A 311 14.12 -20.84 -6.57
CA GLN A 311 14.87 -22.09 -6.73
C GLN A 311 14.37 -23.20 -5.81
N SER A 312 13.46 -22.90 -4.87
CA SER A 312 13.01 -23.85 -3.88
C SER A 312 11.65 -24.45 -4.23
N THR A 313 11.51 -25.75 -3.96
CA THR A 313 10.22 -26.46 -3.98
C THR A 313 9.79 -26.90 -2.58
N SER A 314 10.64 -26.71 -1.57
CA SER A 314 10.33 -27.06 -0.19
C SER A 314 9.30 -26.11 0.42
N PRO A 315 8.16 -26.58 0.93
CA PRO A 315 7.13 -25.75 1.55
C PRO A 315 7.70 -24.88 2.69
N THR A 316 8.54 -25.46 3.53
CA THR A 316 9.17 -24.72 4.66
C THR A 316 10.08 -23.61 4.16
N ALA A 317 10.92 -23.88 3.16
CA ALA A 317 11.80 -22.86 2.59
C ALA A 317 11.01 -21.71 1.95
N LEU A 318 9.93 -22.02 1.22
CA LEU A 318 9.05 -21.02 0.61
C LEU A 318 8.38 -20.12 1.68
N LEU A 319 7.90 -20.70 2.78
CA LEU A 319 7.31 -19.95 3.89
C LEU A 319 8.36 -19.07 4.61
N VAL A 320 9.57 -19.57 4.82
CA VAL A 320 10.68 -18.80 5.41
C VAL A 320 11.08 -17.64 4.49
N CYS A 321 11.17 -17.87 3.18
CA CYS A 321 11.45 -16.81 2.21
C CYS A 321 10.35 -15.73 2.24
N CYS A 322 9.07 -16.11 2.32
CA CYS A 322 7.95 -15.17 2.47
C CYS A 322 8.05 -14.39 3.80
N ALA A 323 8.52 -15.01 4.89
CA ALA A 323 8.74 -14.33 6.16
C ALA A 323 9.86 -13.27 6.06
N ILE A 324 11.00 -13.62 5.47
CA ILE A 324 12.14 -12.70 5.29
C ILE A 324 11.75 -11.56 4.34
N TYR A 325 11.08 -11.87 3.24
CA TYR A 325 10.59 -10.88 2.29
C TYR A 325 9.61 -9.92 2.96
N GLY A 326 8.65 -10.46 3.73
CA GLY A 326 7.67 -9.67 4.48
C GLY A 326 8.31 -8.73 5.49
N PHE A 327 9.30 -9.22 6.28
CA PHE A 327 10.04 -8.39 7.21
C PHE A 327 10.65 -7.15 6.54
N SER A 328 11.18 -7.32 5.34
CA SER A 328 11.78 -6.24 4.56
C SER A 328 10.75 -5.28 3.98
N ILE A 329 9.60 -5.79 3.49
CA ILE A 329 8.48 -4.98 2.96
C ILE A 329 8.02 -3.93 3.99
N GLY A 330 7.88 -4.34 5.25
CA GLY A 330 7.40 -3.46 6.32
C GLY A 330 8.23 -2.20 6.47
N ASN A 331 9.51 -2.26 6.18
CA ASN A 331 10.47 -1.18 6.33
C ASN A 331 10.44 -0.19 5.15
N MET A 332 10.03 -0.61 3.95
CA MET A 332 10.10 0.20 2.73
C MET A 332 9.28 1.50 2.80
N ILE A 333 8.16 1.50 3.53
CA ILE A 333 7.33 2.70 3.73
C ILE A 333 7.99 3.69 4.71
N THR A 334 8.86 3.19 5.60
CA THR A 334 9.47 3.98 6.68
C THR A 334 10.75 4.70 6.22
N PHE A 335 11.49 4.16 5.24
CA PHE A 335 12.76 4.73 4.79
C PHE A 335 12.65 6.11 4.11
N PRO A 336 11.66 6.39 3.21
CA PRO A 336 11.57 7.68 2.54
C PRO A 336 11.58 8.88 3.49
N PRO A 337 10.68 8.96 4.50
CA PRO A 337 10.68 10.08 5.42
C PRO A 337 11.99 10.20 6.22
N LEU A 338 12.60 9.09 6.61
CA LEU A 338 13.84 9.10 7.38
C LEU A 338 15.02 9.62 6.58
N ILE A 339 15.16 9.20 5.33
CA ILE A 339 16.27 9.63 4.46
C ILE A 339 16.08 11.10 4.06
N ILE A 340 14.85 11.48 3.66
CA ILE A 340 14.53 12.85 3.24
C ILE A 340 14.75 13.83 4.40
N GLN A 341 14.31 13.49 5.61
CA GLN A 341 14.49 14.34 6.78
C GLN A 341 15.97 14.60 7.10
N ARG A 342 16.82 13.58 6.95
CA ARG A 342 18.28 13.70 7.23
C ARG A 342 19.04 14.45 6.14
N GLU A 343 18.64 14.35 4.88
CA GLU A 343 19.47 14.81 3.75
C GLU A 343 18.94 16.07 3.07
N ILE A 344 17.63 16.27 3.02
CA ILE A 344 17.01 17.45 2.37
C ILE A 344 16.63 18.50 3.43
N GLY A 345 16.37 18.08 4.67
CA GLY A 345 16.02 18.96 5.77
C GLY A 345 14.53 19.29 5.84
N ALA A 346 14.13 19.94 6.95
CA ALA A 346 12.73 20.16 7.30
C ALA A 346 12.01 21.13 6.34
N SER A 347 12.71 22.13 5.81
CA SER A 347 12.11 23.16 4.95
C SER A 347 11.59 22.67 3.60
N SER A 348 12.18 21.60 3.06
CA SER A 348 11.79 21.01 1.77
C SER A 348 11.16 19.61 1.93
N PHE A 349 10.96 19.15 3.17
CA PHE A 349 10.49 17.79 3.48
C PHE A 349 9.15 17.47 2.81
N ALA A 350 8.15 18.33 2.97
CA ALA A 350 6.81 18.09 2.42
C ALA A 350 6.81 18.00 0.88
N ALA A 351 7.56 18.90 0.21
CA ALA A 351 7.68 18.89 -1.24
C ALA A 351 8.42 17.64 -1.75
N ALA A 352 9.51 17.23 -1.08
CA ALA A 352 10.30 16.07 -1.44
C ALA A 352 9.51 14.76 -1.19
N MET A 353 8.77 14.66 -0.07
CA MET A 353 7.88 13.53 0.23
C MET A 353 6.76 13.42 -0.80
N GLY A 354 6.08 14.52 -1.12
CA GLY A 354 4.98 14.50 -2.09
C GLY A 354 5.45 14.05 -3.48
N LEU A 355 6.52 14.66 -4.00
CA LEU A 355 7.11 14.26 -5.29
C LEU A 355 7.60 12.81 -5.27
N GLY A 356 8.34 12.41 -4.23
CA GLY A 356 8.88 11.06 -4.10
C GLY A 356 7.78 9.99 -4.06
N THR A 357 6.73 10.23 -3.28
CA THR A 357 5.58 9.30 -3.20
C THR A 357 4.84 9.20 -4.52
N SER A 358 4.62 10.32 -5.22
CA SER A 358 3.96 10.33 -6.52
C SER A 358 4.75 9.56 -7.58
N ILE A 359 6.07 9.82 -7.68
CA ILE A 359 6.95 9.11 -8.61
C ILE A 359 6.98 7.61 -8.31
N SER A 360 7.17 7.25 -7.03
CA SER A 360 7.20 5.85 -6.61
C SER A 360 5.86 5.15 -6.85
N GLY A 361 4.74 5.83 -6.62
CA GLY A 361 3.40 5.31 -6.88
C GLY A 361 3.17 4.98 -8.36
N VAL A 362 3.53 5.89 -9.26
CA VAL A 362 3.40 5.66 -10.71
C VAL A 362 4.31 4.53 -11.18
N VAL A 363 5.58 4.52 -10.75
CA VAL A 363 6.53 3.47 -11.14
C VAL A 363 6.10 2.11 -10.62
N SER A 364 5.70 2.01 -9.35
CA SER A 364 5.28 0.74 -8.74
C SER A 364 4.00 0.17 -9.35
N ALA A 365 3.13 1.01 -9.91
CA ALA A 365 1.90 0.59 -10.58
C ALA A 365 2.16 -0.35 -11.78
N PHE A 366 3.31 -0.23 -12.42
CA PHE A 366 3.69 -1.11 -13.54
C PHE A 366 4.17 -2.50 -13.10
N GLY A 367 4.48 -2.70 -11.81
CA GLY A 367 5.01 -3.96 -11.30
C GLY A 367 4.21 -5.19 -11.70
N PRO A 368 2.90 -5.27 -11.43
CA PRO A 368 2.08 -6.42 -11.80
C PRO A 368 2.08 -6.71 -13.30
N GLY A 369 1.93 -5.67 -14.13
CA GLY A 369 1.91 -5.82 -15.59
C GLY A 369 3.23 -6.31 -16.15
N ILE A 370 4.37 -5.76 -15.67
CA ILE A 370 5.71 -6.16 -16.13
C ILE A 370 5.99 -7.61 -15.74
N VAL A 371 5.74 -8.00 -14.47
CA VAL A 371 5.92 -9.39 -14.02
C VAL A 371 5.02 -10.34 -14.81
N GLY A 372 3.76 -9.97 -15.04
CA GLY A 372 2.82 -10.76 -15.85
C GLY A 372 3.27 -10.91 -17.30
N LEU A 373 3.81 -9.84 -17.90
CA LEU A 373 4.34 -9.86 -19.27
C LEU A 373 5.58 -10.77 -19.37
N VAL A 374 6.56 -10.59 -18.49
CA VAL A 374 7.78 -11.44 -18.49
C VAL A 374 7.39 -12.90 -18.32
N ARG A 375 6.51 -13.22 -17.34
CA ARG A 375 6.01 -14.58 -17.16
C ARG A 375 5.34 -15.16 -18.41
N SER A 376 4.59 -14.35 -19.16
CA SER A 376 3.92 -14.84 -20.38
C SER A 376 4.90 -15.09 -21.53
N LEU A 377 5.98 -14.31 -21.59
CA LEU A 377 7.00 -14.46 -22.62
C LEU A 377 7.95 -15.65 -22.35
N THR A 378 8.21 -15.94 -21.07
CA THR A 378 9.15 -16.98 -20.63
C THR A 378 8.48 -18.31 -20.27
N GLY A 379 7.17 -18.32 -20.07
CA GLY A 379 6.37 -19.50 -19.72
C GLY A 379 6.27 -19.78 -18.22
N ASP A 380 7.18 -19.25 -17.39
CA ASP A 380 7.22 -19.46 -15.94
C ASP A 380 7.55 -18.17 -15.17
N TYR A 381 7.59 -18.26 -13.84
CA TYR A 381 7.92 -17.13 -12.96
C TYR A 381 9.42 -16.94 -12.71
N THR A 382 10.28 -17.86 -13.15
CA THR A 382 11.72 -17.85 -12.84
C THR A 382 12.38 -16.57 -13.32
N MET A 383 12.20 -16.24 -14.61
CA MET A 383 12.77 -15.01 -15.19
C MET A 383 12.09 -13.75 -14.66
N ALA A 384 10.77 -13.79 -14.42
CA ALA A 384 10.04 -12.65 -13.88
C ALA A 384 10.53 -12.27 -12.48
N PHE A 385 10.74 -13.25 -11.61
CA PHE A 385 11.24 -12.99 -10.26
C PHE A 385 12.76 -12.79 -10.22
N ALA A 386 13.54 -13.40 -11.13
CA ALA A 386 14.95 -13.05 -11.32
C ALA A 386 15.12 -11.58 -11.71
N MET A 387 14.26 -11.05 -12.57
CA MET A 387 14.19 -9.61 -12.87
C MET A 387 13.94 -8.80 -11.59
N CYS A 388 13.00 -9.21 -10.73
CA CYS A 388 12.74 -8.51 -9.46
C CYS A 388 13.97 -8.54 -8.54
N VAL A 389 14.69 -9.67 -8.47
CA VAL A 389 15.97 -9.77 -7.73
C VAL A 389 16.99 -8.75 -8.24
N VAL A 390 17.15 -8.65 -9.56
CA VAL A 390 18.09 -7.68 -10.17
C VAL A 390 17.65 -6.25 -9.85
N LEU A 391 16.35 -5.95 -9.94
CA LEU A 391 15.81 -4.63 -9.63
C LEU A 391 16.07 -4.25 -8.17
N ASP A 392 15.86 -5.16 -7.22
CA ASP A 392 16.14 -4.91 -5.80
C ASP A 392 17.63 -4.70 -5.54
N LEU A 393 18.52 -5.46 -6.18
CA LEU A 393 19.98 -5.28 -6.05
C LEU A 393 20.45 -3.97 -6.68
N VAL A 394 19.92 -3.60 -7.84
CA VAL A 394 20.20 -2.29 -8.48
C VAL A 394 19.71 -1.16 -7.58
N ALA A 395 18.52 -1.27 -7.01
CA ALA A 395 17.97 -0.30 -6.07
C ALA A 395 18.85 -0.19 -4.81
N ALA A 396 19.32 -1.31 -4.25
CA ALA A 396 20.25 -1.33 -3.12
C ALA A 396 21.57 -0.61 -3.45
N GLY A 397 22.11 -0.81 -4.65
CA GLY A 397 23.31 -0.11 -5.11
C GLY A 397 23.09 1.40 -5.26
N ILE A 398 21.98 1.82 -5.87
CA ILE A 398 21.68 3.25 -6.09
C ILE A 398 21.46 3.97 -4.74
N VAL A 399 20.75 3.37 -3.78
CA VAL A 399 20.49 4.02 -2.49
C VAL A 399 21.75 4.27 -1.67
N LEU A 400 22.80 3.46 -1.87
CA LEU A 400 24.11 3.66 -1.22
C LEU A 400 24.93 4.75 -1.88
N TRP A 401 24.61 5.15 -3.11
CA TRP A 401 25.32 6.20 -3.80
C TRP A 401 24.98 7.58 -3.22
N ARG A 402 26.03 8.32 -2.76
CA ARG A 402 25.92 9.65 -2.15
C ARG A 402 26.70 10.69 -2.94
N PRO A 403 26.08 11.32 -3.92
CA PRO A 403 26.79 12.25 -4.83
C PRO A 403 27.43 13.46 -4.12
N GLY A 404 26.95 13.88 -2.94
CA GLY A 404 27.49 15.05 -2.21
C GLY A 404 28.64 14.77 -1.25
N ARG A 405 28.94 13.51 -0.94
CA ARG A 405 30.00 13.17 0.06
C ARG A 405 31.40 13.23 -0.54
N ARG A 406 31.55 12.96 -1.85
CA ARG A 406 32.84 13.04 -2.57
C ARG A 406 33.34 14.48 -2.72
N ALA A 407 32.44 15.45 -2.84
CA ALA A 407 32.83 16.85 -2.95
C ALA A 407 33.40 17.43 -1.64
N LYS A 408 32.97 16.92 -0.47
CA LYS A 408 33.51 17.35 0.84
C LYS A 408 34.83 16.68 1.19
N LEU A 409 35.08 15.46 0.72
CA LEU A 409 36.35 14.73 0.92
C LEU A 409 37.45 15.18 -0.06
N ALA A 410 37.10 15.80 -1.20
CA ALA A 410 38.06 16.38 -2.15
C ALA A 410 38.41 17.84 -1.83
N ALA A 411 37.71 18.46 -0.88
CA ALA A 411 37.90 19.84 -0.43
C ALA A 411 38.54 19.94 0.97
N SER A 412 38.77 18.81 1.65
CA SER A 412 39.52 18.66 2.89
C SER A 412 40.90 18.03 2.61
#